data_fa19ce739d2d03284d6a5ec3e9644deb
#
_entry.id   fa19ce739d2d03284d6a5ec3e9644deb
#
_cell.length_a   1.000
_cell.length_b   1.000
_cell.length_c   1.000
_cell.angle_alpha   90.00
_cell.angle_beta   90.00
_cell.angle_gamma   90.00
#
_symmetry.space_group_name_H-M   'P 1'
#
loop_
_entity.id
_entity.type
_entity.pdbx_description
1 polymer ?
#
loop_
_entity_poly.entity_id
_entity_poly.type
_entity_poly.pdbx_seq_one_letter_code
_entity_poly.pdbx_strand_id
1 'polypeptide(L)'
;PLVAEQTEMRRSLLPGLLQSVAYNEAHGTPNVHLYEVGSLFHGRENASLPKETKSVAGVLSGQWSEQSWNMKYRKLRFFFGKGIVEELLAQLRIEKVRFRPVEGEGYAFLQPGRAAEVLSGGTVLGWVGEIHPEAREAMGIDEVVVAFELDLDKLIKGARNQENYREFSQYPAVEHDLAIVVDNTVTCEDLERRITSAGGKLLEGVRLFDVYRDPVRIGKGKKSMAFALTYRSDDHTLTSEE
;
A
#
# COMPACT_ATOMS: atom_id res chain seq x y z
N PRO A 1 -22.27 -22.81 -14.64
CA PRO A 1 -20.80 -22.77 -14.62
C PRO A 1 -20.24 -23.38 -15.89
N LEU A 2 -19.19 -22.75 -16.46
CA LEU A 2 -18.53 -23.26 -17.66
C LEU A 2 -17.53 -24.38 -17.33
N VAL A 3 -17.05 -24.42 -16.08
CA VAL A 3 -16.15 -25.44 -15.54
C VAL A 3 -16.59 -25.89 -14.16
N ALA A 4 -16.29 -27.14 -13.79
CA ALA A 4 -16.72 -27.75 -12.54
C ALA A 4 -16.21 -27.01 -11.29
N GLU A 5 -15.07 -26.34 -11.39
CA GLU A 5 -14.41 -25.62 -10.31
C GLU A 5 -14.99 -24.21 -10.05
N GLN A 6 -15.89 -23.72 -10.94
CA GLN A 6 -16.52 -22.39 -10.83
C GLN A 6 -18.03 -22.49 -10.60
N THR A 7 -18.42 -23.27 -9.60
CA THR A 7 -19.83 -23.51 -9.26
C THR A 7 -20.43 -22.42 -8.35
N GLU A 8 -19.59 -21.63 -7.68
CA GLU A 8 -20.01 -20.56 -6.76
C GLU A 8 -19.72 -19.19 -7.35
N MET A 9 -20.54 -18.21 -6.97
CA MET A 9 -20.29 -16.81 -7.31
C MET A 9 -19.12 -16.27 -6.48
N ARG A 10 -18.21 -15.56 -7.13
CA ARG A 10 -16.98 -15.05 -6.52
C ARG A 10 -17.25 -14.02 -5.43
N ARG A 11 -16.54 -14.15 -4.32
CA ARG A 11 -16.51 -13.19 -3.18
C ARG A 11 -15.26 -12.31 -3.18
N SER A 12 -14.28 -12.60 -4.05
CA SER A 12 -13.03 -11.88 -4.25
C SER A 12 -12.58 -12.04 -5.70
N LEU A 13 -11.85 -11.09 -6.24
CA LEU A 13 -11.21 -11.15 -7.55
C LEU A 13 -9.86 -11.91 -7.48
N LEU A 14 -9.29 -12.00 -6.28
CA LEU A 14 -7.95 -12.55 -6.06
C LEU A 14 -7.76 -13.98 -6.60
N PRO A 15 -8.68 -14.96 -6.40
CA PRO A 15 -8.46 -16.31 -6.90
C PRO A 15 -8.27 -16.39 -8.42
N GLY A 16 -9.07 -15.64 -9.20
CA GLY A 16 -8.93 -15.60 -10.66
C GLY A 16 -7.62 -14.95 -11.11
N LEU A 17 -7.20 -13.90 -10.42
CA LEU A 17 -5.91 -13.24 -10.68
C LEU A 17 -4.73 -14.17 -10.35
N LEU A 18 -4.78 -14.91 -9.24
CA LEU A 18 -3.75 -15.87 -8.87
C LEU A 18 -3.68 -17.06 -9.86
N GLN A 19 -4.82 -17.56 -10.36
CA GLN A 19 -4.85 -18.55 -11.42
C GLN A 19 -4.16 -18.04 -12.69
N SER A 20 -4.36 -16.77 -13.04
CA SER A 20 -3.69 -16.13 -14.17
C SER A 20 -2.18 -16.01 -13.95
N VAL A 21 -1.74 -15.71 -12.71
CA VAL A 21 -0.30 -15.70 -12.35
C VAL A 21 0.29 -17.10 -12.54
N ALA A 22 -0.34 -18.12 -11.93
CA ALA A 22 0.11 -19.52 -12.03
C ALA A 22 0.22 -19.99 -13.49
N TYR A 23 -0.79 -19.67 -14.30
CA TYR A 23 -0.78 -20.01 -15.72
C TYR A 23 0.39 -19.36 -16.47
N ASN A 24 0.61 -18.06 -16.29
CA ASN A 24 1.69 -17.33 -16.96
C ASN A 24 3.08 -17.82 -16.51
N GLU A 25 3.27 -18.06 -15.21
CA GLU A 25 4.52 -18.58 -14.67
C GLU A 25 4.84 -19.96 -15.25
N ALA A 26 3.87 -20.87 -15.30
CA ALA A 26 3.99 -22.20 -15.90
C ALA A 26 4.32 -22.16 -17.42
N HIS A 27 3.97 -21.06 -18.09
CA HIS A 27 4.29 -20.85 -19.51
C HIS A 27 5.52 -19.96 -19.75
N GLY A 28 6.38 -19.79 -18.73
CA GLY A 28 7.67 -19.11 -18.86
C GLY A 28 7.58 -17.58 -18.81
N THR A 29 6.46 -17.02 -18.34
CA THR A 29 6.27 -15.58 -18.14
C THR A 29 6.13 -15.27 -16.64
N PRO A 30 7.24 -15.21 -15.87
CA PRO A 30 7.18 -15.03 -14.41
C PRO A 30 6.89 -13.59 -13.97
N ASN A 31 7.08 -12.61 -14.85
CA ASN A 31 6.83 -11.21 -14.56
C ASN A 31 5.38 -10.84 -14.92
N VAL A 32 4.48 -10.96 -13.96
CA VAL A 32 3.04 -10.80 -14.17
C VAL A 32 2.51 -9.63 -13.36
N HIS A 33 1.96 -8.64 -14.04
CA HIS A 33 1.32 -7.48 -13.42
C HIS A 33 -0.08 -7.33 -14.01
N LEU A 34 -1.09 -7.74 -13.26
CA LEU A 34 -2.48 -7.77 -13.71
C LEU A 34 -3.37 -7.02 -12.74
N TYR A 35 -4.45 -6.47 -13.25
CA TYR A 35 -5.55 -5.96 -12.44
C TYR A 35 -6.89 -6.35 -13.05
N GLU A 36 -7.91 -6.38 -12.22
CA GLU A 36 -9.29 -6.63 -12.61
C GLU A 36 -10.22 -5.67 -11.86
N VAL A 37 -11.24 -5.20 -12.56
CA VAL A 37 -12.38 -4.50 -11.98
C VAL A 37 -13.63 -5.34 -12.22
N GLY A 38 -14.34 -5.70 -11.16
CA GLY A 38 -15.47 -6.61 -11.31
C GLY A 38 -16.41 -6.63 -10.12
N SER A 39 -17.53 -7.34 -10.30
CA SER A 39 -18.53 -7.55 -9.26
C SER A 39 -18.20 -8.74 -8.39
N LEU A 40 -18.46 -8.58 -7.09
CA LEU A 40 -18.38 -9.58 -6.05
C LEU A 40 -19.78 -9.85 -5.49
N PHE A 41 -20.02 -11.08 -5.02
CA PHE A 41 -21.33 -11.52 -4.56
C PHE A 41 -21.22 -12.07 -3.15
N HIS A 42 -21.90 -11.43 -2.22
CA HIS A 42 -21.93 -11.82 -0.81
C HIS A 42 -23.30 -12.33 -0.44
N GLY A 43 -23.37 -13.54 0.12
CA GLY A 43 -24.63 -14.11 0.63
C GLY A 43 -25.26 -13.20 1.69
N ARG A 44 -26.57 -13.16 1.73
CA ARG A 44 -27.36 -12.48 2.77
C ARG A 44 -28.27 -13.49 3.45
N GLU A 45 -28.30 -13.46 4.76
CA GLU A 45 -29.32 -14.21 5.51
C GLU A 45 -30.72 -13.66 5.14
N ASN A 46 -31.64 -14.59 4.86
CA ASN A 46 -33.05 -14.28 4.55
C ASN A 46 -33.30 -13.44 3.29
N ALA A 47 -32.35 -13.37 2.33
CA ALA A 47 -32.55 -12.71 1.05
C ALA A 47 -32.43 -13.70 -0.11
N SER A 48 -33.30 -13.56 -1.12
CA SER A 48 -33.29 -14.41 -2.31
C SER A 48 -32.13 -14.11 -3.28
N LEU A 49 -31.52 -12.91 -3.17
CA LEU A 49 -30.41 -12.47 -4.01
C LEU A 49 -29.20 -12.06 -3.15
N PRO A 50 -27.97 -12.37 -3.60
CA PRO A 50 -26.77 -11.93 -2.92
C PRO A 50 -26.63 -10.39 -2.97
N LYS A 51 -25.84 -9.86 -2.05
CA LYS A 51 -25.39 -8.46 -2.15
C LYS A 51 -24.28 -8.38 -3.20
N GLU A 52 -24.51 -7.60 -4.24
CA GLU A 52 -23.48 -7.26 -5.21
C GLU A 52 -22.67 -6.02 -4.75
N THR A 53 -21.35 -6.09 -4.85
CA THR A 53 -20.42 -4.99 -4.62
C THR A 53 -19.39 -4.96 -5.75
N LYS A 54 -18.82 -3.81 -6.03
CA LYS A 54 -17.75 -3.69 -7.03
C LYS A 54 -16.40 -3.57 -6.35
N SER A 55 -15.41 -4.24 -6.92
CA SER A 55 -14.05 -4.24 -6.42
C SER A 55 -13.04 -3.97 -7.54
N VAL A 56 -11.90 -3.42 -7.18
CA VAL A 56 -10.68 -3.42 -7.99
C VAL A 56 -9.61 -4.19 -7.25
N ALA A 57 -9.00 -5.15 -7.94
CA ALA A 57 -7.90 -5.93 -7.40
C ALA A 57 -6.73 -5.96 -8.37
N GLY A 58 -5.53 -6.16 -7.84
CA GLY A 58 -4.34 -6.33 -8.65
C GLY A 58 -3.36 -7.31 -8.02
N VAL A 59 -2.57 -7.95 -8.87
CA VAL A 59 -1.48 -8.86 -8.50
C VAL A 59 -0.20 -8.48 -9.24
N LEU A 60 0.92 -8.61 -8.53
CA LEU A 60 2.26 -8.36 -9.06
C LEU A 60 3.15 -9.52 -8.66
N SER A 61 3.78 -10.15 -9.64
CA SER A 61 4.73 -11.26 -9.46
C SER A 61 6.01 -11.01 -10.24
N GLY A 62 7.12 -11.57 -9.76
CA GLY A 62 8.42 -11.49 -10.42
C GLY A 62 9.15 -10.17 -10.21
N GLN A 63 9.43 -9.46 -11.29
CA GLN A 63 10.21 -8.22 -11.31
C GLN A 63 9.38 -7.08 -11.86
N TRP A 64 9.63 -5.87 -11.34
CA TRP A 64 8.98 -4.65 -11.85
C TRP A 64 9.41 -4.29 -13.27
N SER A 65 10.69 -4.51 -13.59
CA SER A 65 11.27 -4.21 -14.89
C SER A 65 12.29 -5.27 -15.26
N GLU A 66 12.50 -5.47 -16.54
CA GLU A 66 13.59 -6.31 -17.03
C GLU A 66 14.95 -5.73 -16.60
N GLN A 67 15.89 -6.65 -16.36
CA GLN A 67 17.25 -6.27 -16.02
C GLN A 67 17.90 -5.58 -17.21
N SER A 68 18.48 -4.41 -17.00
CA SER A 68 19.26 -3.69 -17.99
C SER A 68 20.59 -3.24 -17.41
N TRP A 69 21.52 -2.79 -18.28
CA TRP A 69 22.86 -2.37 -17.88
C TRP A 69 22.86 -1.18 -16.91
N ASN A 70 21.83 -0.37 -16.91
CA ASN A 70 21.69 0.84 -16.05
C ASN A 70 20.62 0.71 -14.97
N MET A 71 19.89 -0.44 -14.89
CA MET A 71 18.87 -0.69 -13.86
C MET A 71 19.22 -1.93 -13.05
N LYS A 72 19.31 -1.75 -11.74
CA LYS A 72 19.47 -2.88 -10.81
C LYS A 72 18.18 -3.68 -10.70
N TYR A 73 18.33 -4.99 -10.67
CA TYR A 73 17.27 -5.93 -10.35
C TYR A 73 16.55 -5.55 -9.04
N ARG A 74 15.23 -5.43 -9.08
CA ARG A 74 14.39 -5.24 -7.90
C ARG A 74 13.27 -6.27 -7.89
N LYS A 75 13.34 -7.20 -6.95
CA LYS A 75 12.22 -8.13 -6.69
C LYS A 75 11.03 -7.34 -6.16
N LEU A 76 9.85 -7.68 -6.66
CA LEU A 76 8.59 -7.16 -6.14
C LEU A 76 8.39 -7.65 -4.70
N ARG A 77 8.01 -6.75 -3.83
CA ARG A 77 7.74 -6.99 -2.42
C ARG A 77 6.60 -6.08 -1.95
N PHE A 78 6.13 -6.27 -0.73
CA PHE A 78 5.04 -5.53 -0.11
C PHE A 78 5.05 -4.02 -0.43
N PHE A 79 6.19 -3.35 -0.30
CA PHE A 79 6.27 -1.91 -0.53
C PHE A 79 5.99 -1.48 -1.98
N PHE A 80 6.19 -2.34 -2.97
CA PHE A 80 5.78 -2.06 -4.35
C PHE A 80 4.26 -2.01 -4.48
N GLY A 81 3.57 -3.03 -3.96
CA GLY A 81 2.10 -3.04 -3.97
C GLY A 81 1.51 -1.91 -3.15
N LYS A 82 2.11 -1.63 -1.98
CA LYS A 82 1.71 -0.48 -1.15
C LYS A 82 1.85 0.83 -1.94
N GLY A 83 2.99 1.05 -2.63
CA GLY A 83 3.22 2.25 -3.45
C GLY A 83 2.22 2.39 -4.59
N ILE A 84 1.83 1.29 -5.26
CA ILE A 84 0.78 1.33 -6.29
C ILE A 84 -0.57 1.75 -5.70
N VAL A 85 -0.93 1.20 -4.53
CA VAL A 85 -2.17 1.59 -3.85
C VAL A 85 -2.10 3.04 -3.39
N GLU A 86 -0.98 3.51 -2.85
CA GLU A 86 -0.77 4.92 -2.47
C GLU A 86 -0.94 5.84 -3.68
N GLU A 87 -0.32 5.52 -4.81
CA GLU A 87 -0.43 6.30 -6.04
C GLU A 87 -1.87 6.30 -6.58
N LEU A 88 -2.54 5.16 -6.60
CA LEU A 88 -3.95 5.07 -6.99
C LEU A 88 -4.83 5.98 -6.14
N LEU A 89 -4.67 5.94 -4.82
CA LEU A 89 -5.44 6.77 -3.90
C LEU A 89 -5.10 8.25 -4.04
N ALA A 90 -3.83 8.59 -4.30
CA ALA A 90 -3.39 9.96 -4.56
C ALA A 90 -3.99 10.51 -5.87
N GLN A 91 -4.00 9.72 -6.95
CA GLN A 91 -4.63 10.10 -8.22
C GLN A 91 -6.15 10.29 -8.09
N LEU A 92 -6.80 9.50 -7.24
CA LEU A 92 -8.22 9.67 -6.88
C LEU A 92 -8.44 10.79 -5.86
N ARG A 93 -7.37 11.42 -5.36
CA ARG A 93 -7.39 12.48 -4.33
C ARG A 93 -8.15 12.08 -3.07
N ILE A 94 -8.00 10.81 -2.69
CA ILE A 94 -8.57 10.29 -1.45
C ILE A 94 -7.67 10.74 -0.29
N GLU A 95 -8.24 11.49 0.62
CA GLU A 95 -7.52 12.05 1.77
C GLU A 95 -7.53 11.12 2.99
N LYS A 96 -6.67 11.44 3.96
CA LYS A 96 -6.57 10.75 5.27
C LYS A 96 -6.35 9.24 5.10
N VAL A 97 -5.54 8.87 4.08
CA VAL A 97 -5.15 7.48 3.83
C VAL A 97 -4.24 7.00 4.95
N ARG A 98 -4.51 5.79 5.44
CA ARG A 98 -3.73 5.11 6.47
C ARG A 98 -3.58 3.63 6.13
N PHE A 99 -2.48 3.05 6.62
CA PHE A 99 -2.21 1.62 6.50
C PHE A 99 -2.08 1.03 7.91
N ARG A 100 -2.91 0.04 8.22
CA ARG A 100 -2.90 -0.67 9.49
C ARG A 100 -2.53 -2.12 9.25
N PRO A 101 -1.65 -2.75 10.08
CA PRO A 101 -1.40 -4.18 9.98
C PRO A 101 -2.72 -4.96 9.98
N VAL A 102 -2.82 -5.98 9.11
CA VAL A 102 -3.99 -6.87 9.09
C VAL A 102 -4.04 -7.71 10.34
N GLU A 103 -5.23 -7.94 10.87
CA GLU A 103 -5.50 -8.77 12.04
C GLU A 103 -6.68 -9.71 11.76
N GLY A 104 -6.63 -10.90 12.35
CA GLY A 104 -7.72 -11.89 12.31
C GLY A 104 -7.62 -12.90 11.16
N GLU A 105 -8.47 -13.93 11.27
CA GLU A 105 -8.48 -15.10 10.38
C GLU A 105 -8.87 -14.77 8.92
N GLY A 106 -9.61 -13.69 8.72
CA GLY A 106 -10.02 -13.24 7.38
C GLY A 106 -8.86 -12.91 6.43
N TYR A 107 -7.65 -12.74 6.96
CA TYR A 107 -6.43 -12.45 6.22
C TYR A 107 -5.38 -13.57 6.26
N ALA A 108 -5.77 -14.80 6.63
CA ALA A 108 -4.85 -15.94 6.72
C ALA A 108 -4.10 -16.26 5.40
N PHE A 109 -4.66 -15.83 4.26
CA PHE A 109 -4.03 -15.97 2.95
C PHE A 109 -2.91 -14.94 2.70
N LEU A 110 -2.69 -13.98 3.59
CA LEU A 110 -1.63 -12.97 3.51
C LEU A 110 -0.46 -13.31 4.45
N GLN A 111 0.74 -12.92 4.03
CA GLN A 111 1.96 -13.10 4.82
C GLN A 111 1.95 -12.18 6.04
N PRO A 112 2.02 -12.72 7.29
CA PRO A 112 2.10 -11.90 8.49
C PRO A 112 3.29 -10.92 8.46
N GLY A 113 3.05 -9.68 8.88
CA GLY A 113 4.05 -8.61 8.87
C GLY A 113 4.36 -8.01 7.50
N ARG A 114 3.67 -8.48 6.44
CA ARG A 114 3.79 -7.97 5.06
C ARG A 114 2.44 -7.74 4.42
N ALA A 115 1.48 -7.31 5.21
CA ALA A 115 0.14 -6.99 4.78
C ALA A 115 -0.45 -5.88 5.63
N ALA A 116 -1.32 -5.09 5.03
CA ALA A 116 -2.00 -3.98 5.68
C ALA A 116 -3.42 -3.81 5.16
N GLU A 117 -4.32 -3.42 6.03
CA GLU A 117 -5.58 -2.80 5.66
C GLU A 117 -5.33 -1.37 5.18
N VAL A 118 -6.08 -0.96 4.17
CA VAL A 118 -6.07 0.38 3.59
C VAL A 118 -7.30 1.12 4.09
N LEU A 119 -7.10 2.27 4.73
CA LEU A 119 -8.19 3.06 5.32
C LEU A 119 -8.18 4.50 4.78
N SER A 120 -9.34 5.13 4.77
CA SER A 120 -9.51 6.56 4.59
C SER A 120 -10.51 7.09 5.62
N GLY A 121 -10.09 8.06 6.44
CA GLY A 121 -10.93 8.66 7.48
C GLY A 121 -11.53 7.64 8.45
N GLY A 122 -10.86 6.50 8.69
CA GLY A 122 -11.33 5.42 9.55
C GLY A 122 -12.17 4.34 8.83
N THR A 123 -12.58 4.56 7.57
CA THR A 123 -13.29 3.56 6.76
C THR A 123 -12.29 2.64 6.07
N VAL A 124 -12.44 1.32 6.23
CA VAL A 124 -11.63 0.33 5.51
C VAL A 124 -12.04 0.33 4.04
N LEU A 125 -11.07 0.62 3.16
CA LEU A 125 -11.23 0.59 1.70
C LEU A 125 -10.91 -0.78 1.14
N GLY A 126 -10.03 -1.55 1.80
CA GLY A 126 -9.58 -2.85 1.36
C GLY A 126 -8.26 -3.22 2.03
N TRP A 127 -7.44 -3.98 1.32
CA TRP A 127 -6.17 -4.50 1.81
C TRP A 127 -5.09 -4.52 0.71
N VAL A 128 -3.81 -4.60 1.15
CA VAL A 128 -2.64 -4.86 0.29
C VAL A 128 -1.67 -5.76 1.06
N GLY A 129 -1.07 -6.76 0.40
CA GLY A 129 -0.13 -7.66 1.07
C GLY A 129 0.60 -8.64 0.15
N GLU A 130 1.62 -9.29 0.69
CA GLU A 130 2.22 -10.48 0.05
C GLU A 130 1.33 -11.69 0.34
N ILE A 131 1.09 -12.52 -0.67
CA ILE A 131 0.34 -13.77 -0.51
C ILE A 131 1.17 -14.76 0.31
N HIS A 132 0.52 -15.43 1.27
CA HIS A 132 1.16 -16.40 2.14
C HIS A 132 1.82 -17.52 1.33
N PRO A 133 3.03 -18.00 1.69
CA PRO A 133 3.71 -19.07 0.95
C PRO A 133 2.84 -20.32 0.71
N GLU A 134 2.16 -20.81 1.74
CA GLU A 134 1.28 -21.99 1.61
C GLU A 134 0.14 -21.77 0.60
N ALA A 135 -0.44 -20.55 0.57
CA ALA A 135 -1.48 -20.23 -0.40
C ALA A 135 -0.94 -20.19 -1.84
N ARG A 136 0.30 -19.69 -2.02
CA ARG A 136 0.98 -19.70 -3.35
C ARG A 136 1.31 -21.11 -3.80
N GLU A 137 1.91 -21.93 -2.92
CA GLU A 137 2.25 -23.34 -3.18
C GLU A 137 1.03 -24.15 -3.58
N ALA A 138 -0.10 -23.95 -2.86
CA ALA A 138 -1.38 -24.61 -3.18
C ALA A 138 -1.90 -24.27 -4.59
N MET A 139 -1.48 -23.13 -5.16
CA MET A 139 -1.84 -22.70 -6.52
C MET A 139 -0.74 -22.92 -7.54
N GLY A 140 0.40 -23.55 -7.16
CA GLY A 140 1.53 -23.82 -8.03
C GLY A 140 2.30 -22.56 -8.44
N ILE A 141 2.38 -21.55 -7.57
CA ILE A 141 3.10 -20.30 -7.81
C ILE A 141 4.38 -20.29 -6.98
N ASP A 142 5.53 -20.25 -7.64
CA ASP A 142 6.86 -20.25 -7.01
C ASP A 142 7.30 -18.83 -6.60
N GLU A 143 7.04 -17.83 -7.44
CA GLU A 143 7.45 -16.46 -7.17
C GLU A 143 6.57 -15.78 -6.07
N VAL A 144 7.13 -14.75 -5.45
CA VAL A 144 6.37 -13.93 -4.49
C VAL A 144 5.33 -13.12 -5.24
N VAL A 145 4.09 -13.20 -4.78
CA VAL A 145 2.99 -12.39 -5.29
C VAL A 145 2.63 -11.34 -4.26
N VAL A 146 2.59 -10.09 -4.70
CA VAL A 146 1.97 -8.97 -3.97
C VAL A 146 0.60 -8.73 -4.58
N ALA A 147 -0.42 -8.59 -3.74
CA ALA A 147 -1.78 -8.38 -4.19
C ALA A 147 -2.46 -7.27 -3.38
N PHE A 148 -3.48 -6.68 -3.96
CA PHE A 148 -4.41 -5.79 -3.28
C PHE A 148 -5.83 -6.01 -3.79
N GLU A 149 -6.81 -5.72 -2.95
CA GLU A 149 -8.22 -5.64 -3.35
C GLU A 149 -8.90 -4.52 -2.58
N LEU A 150 -9.55 -3.60 -3.31
CA LEU A 150 -10.16 -2.39 -2.79
C LEU A 150 -11.63 -2.31 -3.24
N ASP A 151 -12.50 -1.85 -2.33
CA ASP A 151 -13.91 -1.58 -2.56
C ASP A 151 -14.08 -0.38 -3.50
N LEU A 152 -14.46 -0.62 -4.74
CA LEU A 152 -14.58 0.41 -5.77
C LEU A 152 -15.69 1.43 -5.44
N ASP A 153 -16.78 1.01 -4.81
CA ASP A 153 -17.87 1.92 -4.46
C ASP A 153 -17.40 2.94 -3.40
N LYS A 154 -16.55 2.50 -2.46
CA LYS A 154 -15.93 3.40 -1.47
C LYS A 154 -14.89 4.32 -2.11
N LEU A 155 -14.10 3.81 -3.06
CA LEU A 155 -13.15 4.65 -3.80
C LEU A 155 -13.86 5.76 -4.57
N ILE A 156 -14.94 5.43 -5.30
CA ILE A 156 -15.74 6.41 -6.05
C ILE A 156 -16.33 7.47 -5.11
N LYS A 157 -16.85 7.07 -3.95
CA LYS A 157 -17.40 7.99 -2.95
C LYS A 157 -16.35 8.90 -2.32
N GLY A 158 -15.13 8.40 -2.16
CA GLY A 158 -14.01 9.16 -1.59
C GLY A 158 -13.26 10.03 -2.59
N ALA A 159 -13.39 9.73 -3.88
CA ALA A 159 -12.68 10.44 -4.94
C ALA A 159 -13.15 11.89 -5.09
N ARG A 160 -12.21 12.79 -5.34
CA ARG A 160 -12.48 14.22 -5.59
C ARG A 160 -12.11 14.59 -7.02
N ASN A 161 -13.05 15.18 -7.73
CA ASN A 161 -12.87 15.57 -9.13
C ASN A 161 -12.32 17.00 -9.32
N GLN A 162 -12.26 17.81 -8.25
CA GLN A 162 -11.83 19.20 -8.36
C GLN A 162 -10.38 19.36 -7.89
N GLU A 163 -9.58 19.97 -8.74
CA GLU A 163 -8.28 20.52 -8.34
C GLU A 163 -8.52 21.89 -7.71
N ASN A 164 -8.16 22.01 -6.45
CA ASN A 164 -8.00 23.31 -5.85
C ASN A 164 -6.63 23.84 -6.26
N TYR A 165 -6.61 24.83 -7.13
CA TYR A 165 -5.37 25.56 -7.41
C TYR A 165 -4.82 26.11 -6.11
N ARG A 166 -3.56 25.79 -5.81
CA ARG A 166 -2.79 26.41 -4.73
C ARG A 166 -1.64 27.16 -5.37
N GLU A 167 -1.52 28.43 -5.03
CA GLU A 167 -0.42 29.26 -5.49
C GLU A 167 0.91 28.69 -4.99
N PHE A 168 1.90 28.64 -5.88
CA PHE A 168 3.26 28.19 -5.48
C PHE A 168 3.91 29.26 -4.64
N SER A 169 4.46 28.86 -3.49
CA SER A 169 5.26 29.79 -2.71
C SER A 169 6.47 30.27 -3.50
N GLN A 170 6.72 31.57 -3.48
CA GLN A 170 7.87 32.20 -4.13
C GLN A 170 9.15 32.14 -3.27
N TYR A 171 9.01 31.69 -2.02
CA TYR A 171 10.12 31.65 -1.05
C TYR A 171 10.75 30.26 -1.02
N PRO A 172 12.09 30.18 -0.81
CA PRO A 172 12.80 28.90 -0.76
C PRO A 172 12.38 28.09 0.47
N ALA A 173 12.36 26.77 0.32
CA ALA A 173 12.21 25.86 1.43
C ALA A 173 13.53 25.66 2.18
N VAL A 174 13.45 25.36 3.47
CA VAL A 174 14.56 24.92 4.31
C VAL A 174 14.38 23.44 4.62
N GLU A 175 15.43 22.64 4.43
CA GLU A 175 15.42 21.22 4.72
C GLU A 175 16.22 20.92 5.99
N HIS A 176 15.65 20.08 6.85
CA HIS A 176 16.29 19.55 8.05
C HIS A 176 16.16 18.04 8.12
N ASP A 177 17.22 17.38 8.53
CA ASP A 177 17.21 15.94 8.78
C ASP A 177 17.02 15.66 10.27
N LEU A 178 16.09 14.75 10.57
CA LEU A 178 15.77 14.31 11.93
C LEU A 178 15.89 12.80 12.02
N ALA A 179 16.83 12.29 12.84
CA ALA A 179 16.96 10.87 13.11
C ALA A 179 16.48 10.54 14.54
N ILE A 180 15.55 9.58 14.65
CA ILE A 180 14.93 9.18 15.92
C ILE A 180 15.12 7.68 16.13
N VAL A 181 15.67 7.30 17.31
CA VAL A 181 15.76 5.90 17.74
C VAL A 181 14.49 5.54 18.52
N VAL A 182 13.79 4.51 18.05
CA VAL A 182 12.53 4.04 18.63
C VAL A 182 12.49 2.52 18.74
N ASP A 183 11.54 1.97 19.48
CA ASP A 183 11.27 0.55 19.50
C ASP A 183 10.75 0.05 18.15
N ASN A 184 11.02 -1.20 17.80
CA ASN A 184 10.60 -1.80 16.53
C ASN A 184 9.08 -1.76 16.30
N THR A 185 8.29 -1.71 17.38
CA THR A 185 6.83 -1.66 17.36
C THR A 185 6.28 -0.30 16.92
N VAL A 186 7.05 0.79 17.08
CA VAL A 186 6.63 2.12 16.66
C VAL A 186 6.58 2.19 15.14
N THR A 187 5.44 2.58 14.57
CA THR A 187 5.28 2.66 13.10
C THR A 187 5.85 3.97 12.54
N CYS A 188 6.16 3.98 11.25
CA CYS A 188 6.55 5.19 10.54
C CYS A 188 5.42 6.24 10.61
N GLU A 189 4.19 5.82 10.36
CA GLU A 189 3.00 6.67 10.41
C GLU A 189 2.82 7.36 11.76
N ASP A 190 3.09 6.66 12.88
CA ASP A 190 2.99 7.28 14.22
C ASP A 190 4.02 8.38 14.42
N LEU A 191 5.25 8.19 13.90
CA LEU A 191 6.29 9.22 13.95
C LEU A 191 5.96 10.39 13.03
N GLU A 192 5.61 10.13 11.77
CA GLU A 192 5.21 11.17 10.82
C GLU A 192 4.09 12.04 11.36
N ARG A 193 3.04 11.43 11.94
CA ARG A 193 1.94 12.15 12.55
C ARG A 193 2.40 13.03 13.72
N ARG A 194 3.29 12.53 14.58
CA ARG A 194 3.84 13.30 15.71
C ARG A 194 4.73 14.44 15.23
N ILE A 195 5.59 14.19 14.24
CA ILE A 195 6.46 15.19 13.62
C ILE A 195 5.59 16.27 12.97
N THR A 196 4.59 15.90 12.18
CA THR A 196 3.69 16.85 11.52
C THR A 196 2.93 17.69 12.54
N SER A 197 2.47 17.06 13.65
CA SER A 197 1.77 17.79 14.72
C SER A 197 2.68 18.76 15.49
N ALA A 198 3.96 18.40 15.65
CA ALA A 198 4.95 19.22 16.37
C ALA A 198 5.57 20.30 15.49
N GLY A 199 5.72 20.05 14.19
CA GLY A 199 6.38 20.94 13.23
C GLY A 199 5.62 22.24 12.91
N GLY A 200 4.35 22.33 13.34
CA GLY A 200 3.57 23.55 13.19
C GLY A 200 3.18 23.88 11.75
N LYS A 201 2.86 25.16 11.51
CA LYS A 201 2.32 25.62 10.22
C LYS A 201 3.38 25.73 9.11
N LEU A 202 4.64 25.87 9.49
CA LEU A 202 5.76 26.01 8.53
C LEU A 202 6.22 24.67 7.98
N LEU A 203 5.88 23.56 8.62
CA LEU A 203 6.23 22.22 8.13
C LEU A 203 5.35 21.84 6.93
N GLU A 204 5.94 21.88 5.74
CA GLU A 204 5.30 21.55 4.46
C GLU A 204 5.32 20.04 4.18
N GLY A 205 6.41 19.36 4.56
CA GLY A 205 6.59 17.94 4.25
C GLY A 205 7.45 17.18 5.24
N VAL A 206 7.12 15.88 5.38
CA VAL A 206 7.88 14.90 6.16
C VAL A 206 8.11 13.69 5.27
N ARG A 207 9.35 13.28 5.08
CA ARG A 207 9.71 12.14 4.22
C ARG A 207 10.72 11.23 4.90
N LEU A 208 10.33 9.99 5.17
CA LEU A 208 11.27 8.95 5.61
C LEU A 208 12.27 8.64 4.47
N PHE A 209 13.56 8.69 4.76
CA PHE A 209 14.60 8.36 3.78
C PHE A 209 15.53 7.22 4.21
N ASP A 210 15.60 6.90 5.52
CA ASP A 210 16.40 5.77 5.99
C ASP A 210 15.79 5.08 7.22
N VAL A 211 15.99 3.76 7.29
CA VAL A 211 15.65 2.92 8.46
C VAL A 211 16.83 2.03 8.80
N TYR A 212 17.57 2.43 9.82
CA TYR A 212 18.76 1.72 10.29
C TYR A 212 18.44 0.78 11.45
N ARG A 213 18.99 -0.42 11.40
CA ARG A 213 18.85 -1.45 12.45
C ARG A 213 20.21 -2.07 12.73
N ASP A 214 20.74 -1.83 13.93
CA ASP A 214 21.97 -2.41 14.40
C ASP A 214 21.84 -2.66 15.92
N PRO A 215 21.66 -3.92 16.36
CA PRO A 215 21.50 -4.24 17.78
C PRO A 215 22.68 -3.83 18.67
N VAL A 216 23.88 -3.68 18.10
CA VAL A 216 25.09 -3.30 18.84
C VAL A 216 25.15 -1.79 19.07
N ARG A 217 24.81 -1.00 18.02
CA ARG A 217 24.92 0.45 18.07
C ARG A 217 23.72 1.16 18.67
N ILE A 218 22.50 0.68 18.38
CA ILE A 218 21.27 1.35 18.82
C ILE A 218 20.43 0.55 19.81
N GLY A 219 20.90 -0.66 20.17
CA GLY A 219 20.24 -1.56 21.12
C GLY A 219 19.32 -2.59 20.47
N LYS A 220 19.11 -3.74 21.15
CA LYS A 220 18.20 -4.80 20.70
C LYS A 220 16.76 -4.30 20.72
N GLY A 221 15.98 -4.70 19.72
CA GLY A 221 14.55 -4.35 19.62
C GLY A 221 14.29 -2.91 19.20
N LYS A 222 15.32 -2.15 18.78
CA LYS A 222 15.21 -0.76 18.34
C LYS A 222 15.54 -0.60 16.86
N LYS A 223 15.05 0.50 16.30
CA LYS A 223 15.39 1.01 14.95
C LYS A 223 15.59 2.51 15.00
N SER A 224 16.48 3.04 14.16
CA SER A 224 16.61 4.46 13.89
C SER A 224 15.87 4.78 12.59
N MET A 225 15.02 5.77 12.62
CA MET A 225 14.29 6.25 11.45
C MET A 225 14.70 7.69 11.16
N ALA A 226 15.17 7.95 9.93
CA ALA A 226 15.63 9.26 9.51
C ALA A 226 14.63 9.92 8.54
N PHE A 227 14.21 11.12 8.90
CA PHE A 227 13.22 11.90 8.17
C PHE A 227 13.85 13.19 7.64
N ALA A 228 13.59 13.51 6.38
CA ALA A 228 13.78 14.83 5.82
C ALA A 228 12.52 15.66 6.07
N LEU A 229 12.69 16.81 6.70
CA LEU A 229 11.65 17.75 7.05
C LEU A 229 11.81 18.99 6.16
N THR A 230 10.74 19.34 5.44
CA THR A 230 10.72 20.51 4.57
C THR A 230 9.89 21.60 5.23
N TYR A 231 10.52 22.74 5.53
CA TYR A 231 9.85 23.91 6.09
C TYR A 231 9.78 25.02 5.06
N ARG A 232 8.66 25.72 4.99
CA ARG A 232 8.44 26.86 4.11
C ARG A 232 7.45 27.86 4.70
N SER A 233 7.69 29.14 4.43
CA SER A 233 6.69 30.21 4.62
C SER A 233 6.14 30.63 3.26
N ASP A 234 4.87 31.01 3.23
CA ASP A 234 4.23 31.60 2.04
C ASP A 234 4.46 33.12 1.97
N ASP A 235 4.94 33.75 3.06
CA ASP A 235 5.02 35.20 3.21
C ASP A 235 6.45 35.76 3.14
N HIS A 236 7.45 34.94 3.48
CA HIS A 236 8.87 35.41 3.55
C HIS A 236 9.86 34.23 3.52
N THR A 237 11.15 34.53 3.31
CA THR A 237 12.23 33.55 3.46
C THR A 237 12.46 33.28 4.96
N LEU A 238 12.47 31.99 5.34
CA LEU A 238 12.68 31.58 6.73
C LEU A 238 14.08 31.99 7.20
N THR A 239 14.19 32.44 8.44
CA THR A 239 15.42 32.75 9.14
C THR A 239 15.88 31.58 10.00
N SER A 240 17.13 31.61 10.49
CA SER A 240 17.69 30.54 11.35
C SER A 240 17.07 30.51 12.76
N GLU A 241 16.25 31.49 13.14
CA GLU A 241 15.61 31.59 14.46
C GLU A 241 14.16 31.10 14.44
N GLU A 242 13.55 30.95 13.26
CA GLU A 242 12.20 30.42 13.04
C GLU A 242 12.21 28.90 12.84
#